data_b7933eab9720977d5cfc03b3b8455b08
#
_entry.id   b7933eab9720977d5cfc03b3b8455b08
#
_cell.length_a   1.000
_cell.length_b   1.000
_cell.length_c   1.000
_cell.angle_alpha   90.00
_cell.angle_beta   90.00
_cell.angle_gamma   90.00
#
_symmetry.space_group_name_H-M   'P 1'
#
loop_
_entity.id
_entity.type
_entity.pdbx_description
1 polymer ?
#
loop_
_entity_poly.entity_id
_entity_poly.type
_entity_poly.pdbx_seq_one_letter_code
_entity_poly.pdbx_strand_id
1 'polypeptide(L)' 'MIESFQYINKAFESKVRLGIMAVLMVNEEADFNFLREQLALTDGNLASHTRALEELGYIVCNKSFVGRK' A
#
# COMPACT_ATOMS: atom_id res chain seq x y z
N MET A 1 -6.90 -19.62 17.55
CA MET A 1 -7.08 -18.19 17.85
C MET A 1 -5.99 -17.35 17.24
N ILE A 2 -4.74 -17.60 17.59
CA ILE A 2 -3.61 -16.83 17.06
C ILE A 2 -3.52 -17.01 15.54
N GLU A 3 -3.74 -18.24 15.07
CA GLU A 3 -3.69 -18.50 13.63
C GLU A 3 -4.76 -17.74 12.86
N SER A 4 -5.98 -17.69 13.42
CA SER A 4 -7.06 -16.92 12.79
C SER A 4 -6.73 -15.45 12.71
N PHE A 5 -6.15 -14.92 13.77
CA PHE A 5 -5.77 -13.52 13.83
C PHE A 5 -4.69 -13.19 12.78
N GLN A 6 -3.69 -14.07 12.66
CA GLN A 6 -2.64 -13.89 11.67
C GLN A 6 -3.17 -13.97 10.25
N TYR A 7 -4.11 -14.86 10.03
CA TYR A 7 -4.74 -15.02 8.73
C TYR A 7 -5.49 -13.73 8.33
N ILE A 8 -6.23 -13.16 9.27
CA ILE A 8 -6.97 -11.93 9.01
C ILE A 8 -6.01 -10.79 8.70
N ASN A 9 -4.88 -10.71 9.41
CA ASN A 9 -3.88 -9.69 9.15
C ASN A 9 -3.27 -9.82 7.76
N LYS A 10 -2.99 -11.05 7.35
CA LYS A 10 -2.45 -11.31 6.01
C LYS A 10 -3.45 -10.94 4.92
N ALA A 11 -4.72 -11.26 5.14
CA ALA A 11 -5.76 -10.92 4.18
C ALA A 11 -5.89 -9.41 4.03
N PHE A 12 -5.86 -8.69 5.15
CA PHE A 12 -5.92 -7.23 5.13
C PHE A 12 -4.71 -6.64 4.41
N GLU A 13 -3.53 -7.17 4.71
CA GLU A 13 -2.29 -6.74 4.08
C GLU A 13 -2.32 -6.93 2.57
N SER A 14 -2.79 -8.09 2.12
CA SER A 14 -2.91 -8.38 0.70
C SER A 14 -3.90 -7.44 0.02
N LYS A 15 -5.01 -7.14 0.69
CA LYS A 15 -6.03 -6.24 0.16
C LYS A 15 -5.46 -4.83 -0.02
N VAL A 16 -4.69 -4.36 0.96
CA VAL A 16 -4.10 -3.03 0.89
C VAL A 16 -3.09 -2.95 -0.25
N ARG A 17 -2.23 -3.95 -0.35
CA ARG A 17 -1.23 -3.98 -1.42
C ARG A 17 -1.86 -4.03 -2.79
N LEU A 18 -2.90 -4.85 -2.93
CA LEU A 18 -3.64 -4.93 -4.19
C LEU A 18 -4.27 -3.58 -4.52
N GLY A 19 -4.82 -2.90 -3.52
CA GLY A 19 -5.41 -1.58 -3.71
C GLY A 19 -4.41 -0.56 -4.20
N ILE A 20 -3.22 -0.54 -3.61
CA ILE A 20 -2.14 0.36 -4.03
C ILE A 20 -1.78 0.09 -5.49
N MET A 21 -1.54 -1.17 -5.82
CA MET A 21 -1.15 -1.53 -7.18
C MET A 21 -2.25 -1.24 -8.19
N ALA A 22 -3.52 -1.41 -7.80
CA ALA A 22 -4.65 -1.12 -8.67
C ALA A 22 -4.70 0.37 -9.03
N VAL A 23 -4.47 1.24 -8.06
CA VAL A 23 -4.42 2.68 -8.31
C VAL A 23 -3.28 3.01 -9.27
N LEU A 24 -2.13 2.38 -9.08
CA LEU A 24 -0.97 2.64 -9.91
C LEU A 24 -1.05 2.01 -11.29
N MET A 25 -2.00 1.10 -11.51
CA MET A 25 -2.23 0.57 -12.85
C MET A 25 -2.84 1.60 -13.78
N VAL A 26 -3.65 2.49 -13.24
CA VAL A 26 -4.32 3.53 -14.04
C VAL A 26 -3.66 4.90 -13.89
N ASN A 27 -2.73 5.03 -12.97
CA ASN A 27 -1.99 6.28 -12.74
C ASN A 27 -0.50 5.94 -12.65
N GLU A 28 0.34 6.72 -13.31
CA GLU A 28 1.78 6.49 -13.21
C GLU A 28 2.29 6.72 -11.80
N GLU A 29 1.68 7.68 -11.12
CA GLU A 29 2.01 7.96 -9.73
C GLU A 29 0.77 8.48 -9.02
N ALA A 30 0.78 8.42 -7.70
CA ALA A 30 -0.33 8.88 -6.89
C ALA A 30 0.20 9.60 -5.66
N ASP A 31 -0.50 10.64 -5.25
CA ASP A 31 -0.18 11.38 -4.03
C ASP A 31 -0.42 10.46 -2.83
N PHE A 32 0.49 10.52 -1.86
CA PHE A 32 0.40 9.70 -0.66
C PHE A 32 -0.92 9.94 0.09
N ASN A 33 -1.34 11.20 0.20
CA ASN A 33 -2.59 11.53 0.87
C ASN A 33 -3.79 10.97 0.12
N PHE A 34 -3.75 11.00 -1.20
CA PHE A 34 -4.80 10.44 -2.03
C PHE A 34 -4.94 8.94 -1.78
N LEU A 35 -3.82 8.22 -1.76
CA LEU A 35 -3.84 6.77 -1.48
C LEU A 35 -4.38 6.48 -0.09
N ARG A 36 -3.94 7.25 0.89
CA ARG A 36 -4.41 7.07 2.26
C ARG A 36 -5.93 7.21 2.34
N GLU A 37 -6.48 8.23 1.69
CA GLU A 37 -7.92 8.46 1.71
C GLU A 37 -8.67 7.39 0.93
N GLN A 38 -8.17 7.03 -0.24
CA GLN A 38 -8.83 6.02 -1.08
C GLN A 38 -8.87 4.66 -0.40
N LEU A 39 -7.84 4.31 0.33
CA LEU A 39 -7.74 3.01 0.98
C LEU A 39 -8.18 3.04 2.44
N ALA A 40 -8.60 4.21 2.92
CA ALA A 40 -9.09 4.41 4.28
C ALA A 40 -8.06 3.92 5.32
N LEU A 41 -6.81 4.32 5.15
CA LEU A 41 -5.72 3.90 6.02
C LEU A 41 -5.22 5.08 6.86
N THR A 42 -4.48 4.73 7.90
CA THR A 42 -3.71 5.73 8.65
C THR A 42 -2.39 5.99 7.94
N ASP A 43 -1.74 7.10 8.27
CA ASP A 43 -0.43 7.43 7.71
C ASP A 43 0.56 6.31 7.95
N GLY A 44 0.61 5.80 9.17
CA GLY A 44 1.55 4.76 9.54
C GLY A 44 1.30 3.45 8.78
N ASN A 45 0.03 3.07 8.64
CA ASN A 45 -0.29 1.86 7.91
C ASN A 45 0.09 1.97 6.44
N LEU A 46 -0.24 3.09 5.81
CA LEU A 46 0.12 3.27 4.41
C LEU A 46 1.63 3.32 4.24
N ALA A 47 2.35 4.03 5.11
CA ALA A 47 3.79 4.11 5.03
C ALA A 47 4.44 2.73 5.16
N SER A 48 3.93 1.91 6.06
CA SER A 48 4.45 0.56 6.25
C SER A 48 4.27 -0.29 5.00
N HIS A 49 3.08 -0.22 4.39
CA HIS A 49 2.80 -1.01 3.18
C HIS A 49 3.59 -0.52 1.97
N THR A 50 3.71 0.79 1.80
CA THR A 50 4.47 1.32 0.67
C THR A 50 5.95 1.00 0.81
N ARG A 51 6.48 1.05 2.04
CA ARG A 51 7.87 0.67 2.26
C ARG A 51 8.13 -0.78 1.88
N ALA A 52 7.22 -1.67 2.28
CA ALA A 52 7.36 -3.09 1.95
C ALA A 52 7.33 -3.32 0.44
N LEU A 53 6.42 -2.65 -0.26
CA LEU A 53 6.33 -2.77 -1.72
C LEU A 53 7.55 -2.19 -2.42
N GLU A 54 8.09 -1.11 -1.88
CA GLU A 54 9.29 -0.50 -2.44
C GLU A 54 10.49 -1.43 -2.27
N GLU A 55 10.62 -2.06 -1.11
CA GLU A 55 11.69 -3.01 -0.86
C GLU A 55 11.61 -4.21 -1.79
N LEU A 56 10.39 -4.62 -2.14
CA LEU A 56 10.18 -5.72 -3.08
C LEU A 56 10.39 -5.30 -4.53
N GLY A 57 10.54 -4.01 -4.79
CA GLY A 57 10.83 -3.52 -6.12
C GLY A 57 9.60 -3.26 -6.99
N TYR A 58 8.43 -3.21 -6.40
CA TYR A 58 7.20 -2.99 -7.16
C TYR A 58 6.86 -1.53 -7.36
N ILE A 59 7.26 -0.69 -6.43
CA ILE A 59 6.94 0.75 -6.47
C ILE A 59 8.17 1.57 -6.10
N VAL A 60 8.07 2.87 -6.37
CA VAL A 60 9.08 3.84 -5.97
C VAL A 60 8.37 4.94 -5.20
N CYS A 61 8.89 5.27 -4.03
CA CYS A 61 8.38 6.37 -3.21
C CYS A 61 9.29 7.57 -3.39
N ASN A 62 8.71 8.71 -3.73
CA ASN A 62 9.46 9.92 -3.97
C ASN A 62 8.75 11.09 -3.30
N LYS A 63 9.28 11.51 -2.14
CA LYS A 63 8.68 12.55 -1.32
C LYS A 63 7.25 12.17 -0.95
N SER A 64 6.27 12.90 -1.47
CA SER A 64 4.86 12.64 -1.16
C SER A 64 4.14 11.85 -2.25
N PHE A 65 4.89 11.29 -3.20
CA PHE A 65 4.30 10.52 -4.30
C PHE A 65 4.77 9.08 -4.28
N VAL A 66 3.87 8.21 -4.73
CA VAL A 66 4.15 6.78 -4.91
C VAL A 66 3.95 6.48 -6.38
N GLY A 67 4.94 5.84 -7.01
CA GLY A 67 4.88 5.55 -8.43
C GLY A 67 5.21 4.10 -8.73
N ARG A 68 4.88 3.67 -9.95
CA ARG A 68 5.27 2.34 -10.43
C ARG A 68 6.77 2.34 -10.72
N LYS A 69 7.35 1.21 -10.50
CA LYS A 69 8.76 1.05 -10.83
C LYS A 69 9.01 0.68 -12.31
#